data_5fb8c332804b0f76d00c17cba733459f
#
_entry.id   5fb8c332804b0f76d00c17cba733459f
#
_cell.length_a   1.000
_cell.length_b   1.000
_cell.length_c   1.000
_cell.angle_alpha   90.00
_cell.angle_beta   90.00
_cell.angle_gamma   90.00
#
_symmetry.space_group_name_H-M   'P 1'
#
loop_
_entity.id
_entity.type
_entity.pdbx_description
1 polymer ?
#
loop_
_entity_poly.entity_id
_entity_poly.type
_entity_poly.pdbx_seq_one_letter_code
_entity_poly.pdbx_strand_id
1 'polypeptide(L)'
;MLLPDVPLLPVEQIAERSELLILAVPDDELPGLITYLASSGSITAGQLLVHTSGRHGTEVFAPATALGAIGLAIHPAMTFTGLSMDLQRLNGTSFAVTGPAPFLPIAQALVVEMGGEPVHVAEADRALYHAALAHASNHLVTILGQAQQMLASIGIEDPAHYMSPLVRAAVDNALASGEGALTGPVARGDAGTVAAHMRALGEYAQGEKTGDITDSYAALAHATAKRAHNRGLLNDEQL
;
A
#
# COMPACT_ATOMS: atom_id res chain seq x y z
N MET A 1 15.04 -19.59 -3.17
CA MET A 1 15.05 -19.46 -1.70
C MET A 1 16.16 -18.48 -1.36
N LEU A 2 15.86 -17.37 -0.64
CA LEU A 2 16.88 -16.33 -0.34
C LEU A 2 17.80 -16.71 0.82
N LEU A 3 17.35 -17.61 1.70
CA LEU A 3 18.06 -18.05 2.90
C LEU A 3 18.08 -19.59 2.98
N PRO A 4 18.84 -20.28 2.11
CA PRO A 4 18.81 -21.74 2.02
C PRO A 4 19.34 -22.46 3.27
N ASP A 5 20.21 -21.82 4.03
CA ASP A 5 20.88 -22.39 5.20
C ASP A 5 20.14 -22.13 6.54
N VAL A 6 19.01 -21.41 6.49
CA VAL A 6 18.20 -21.15 7.68
C VAL A 6 17.25 -22.35 7.92
N PRO A 7 17.31 -23.00 9.09
CA PRO A 7 16.46 -24.14 9.40
C PRO A 7 15.00 -23.73 9.53
N LEU A 8 14.10 -24.55 9.00
CA LEU A 8 12.67 -24.44 9.25
C LEU A 8 12.34 -25.13 10.56
N LEU A 9 11.76 -24.40 11.50
CA LEU A 9 11.38 -24.89 12.83
C LEU A 9 9.90 -24.60 13.09
N PRO A 10 9.25 -25.36 14.00
CA PRO A 10 7.95 -24.98 14.56
C PRO A 10 8.01 -23.57 15.14
N VAL A 11 6.92 -22.81 15.01
CA VAL A 11 6.88 -21.39 15.38
C VAL A 11 7.16 -21.16 16.86
N GLU A 12 6.75 -22.09 17.73
CA GLU A 12 7.03 -22.07 19.16
C GLU A 12 8.52 -22.11 19.45
N GLN A 13 9.23 -23.01 18.77
CA GLN A 13 10.67 -23.16 18.93
C GLN A 13 11.43 -21.92 18.42
N ILE A 14 10.91 -21.27 17.37
CA ILE A 14 11.48 -19.99 16.90
C ILE A 14 11.27 -18.93 17.97
N ALA A 15 10.04 -18.82 18.51
CA ALA A 15 9.70 -17.84 19.53
C ALA A 15 10.55 -18.01 20.81
N GLU A 16 10.65 -19.24 21.32
CA GLU A 16 11.41 -19.55 22.54
C GLU A 16 12.93 -19.24 22.44
N ARG A 17 13.47 -19.26 21.23
CA ARG A 17 14.92 -19.08 20.98
C ARG A 17 15.28 -17.66 20.55
N SER A 18 14.29 -16.79 20.34
CA SER A 18 14.51 -15.48 19.76
C SER A 18 14.36 -14.38 20.81
N GLU A 19 15.34 -13.50 20.90
CA GLU A 19 15.21 -12.23 21.65
C GLU A 19 14.39 -11.21 20.85
N LEU A 20 14.48 -11.30 19.52
CA LEU A 20 13.71 -10.53 18.54
C LEU A 20 12.97 -11.49 17.60
N LEU A 21 11.65 -11.46 17.59
CA LEU A 21 10.80 -12.27 16.72
C LEU A 21 10.08 -11.38 15.70
N ILE A 22 10.30 -11.62 14.41
CA ILE A 22 9.63 -10.91 13.31
C ILE A 22 8.48 -11.76 12.77
N LEU A 23 7.26 -11.23 12.83
CA LEU A 23 6.03 -11.84 12.34
C LEU A 23 5.67 -11.24 10.97
N ALA A 24 6.07 -11.92 9.89
CA ALA A 24 5.82 -11.53 8.52
C ALA A 24 4.75 -12.45 7.90
N VAL A 25 3.55 -12.41 8.44
CA VAL A 25 2.39 -13.20 8.02
C VAL A 25 1.30 -12.28 7.45
N PRO A 26 0.30 -12.80 6.70
CA PRO A 26 -0.84 -12.01 6.28
C PRO A 26 -1.54 -11.31 7.45
N ASP A 27 -2.08 -10.12 7.20
CA ASP A 27 -2.70 -9.26 8.22
C ASP A 27 -3.81 -9.97 9.00
N ASP A 28 -4.59 -10.82 8.34
CA ASP A 28 -5.71 -11.55 8.96
C ASP A 28 -5.24 -12.72 9.85
N GLU A 29 -4.04 -13.25 9.61
CA GLU A 29 -3.44 -14.33 10.40
C GLU A 29 -2.70 -13.81 11.64
N LEU A 30 -2.27 -12.56 11.61
CA LEU A 30 -1.42 -11.97 12.65
C LEU A 30 -2.04 -12.02 14.06
N PRO A 31 -3.32 -11.63 14.29
CA PRO A 31 -3.93 -11.67 15.61
C PRO A 31 -4.03 -13.10 16.17
N GLY A 32 -4.36 -14.06 15.31
CA GLY A 32 -4.44 -15.49 15.67
C GLY A 32 -3.09 -16.05 16.08
N LEU A 33 -2.05 -15.75 15.33
CA LEU A 33 -0.68 -16.19 15.61
C LEU A 33 -0.17 -15.61 16.94
N ILE A 34 -0.38 -14.33 17.20
CA ILE A 34 0.04 -13.69 18.45
C ILE A 34 -0.68 -14.33 19.66
N THR A 35 -1.99 -14.52 19.53
CA THR A 35 -2.80 -15.17 20.59
C THR A 35 -2.32 -16.59 20.85
N TYR A 36 -2.03 -17.34 19.80
CA TYR A 36 -1.51 -18.70 19.89
C TYR A 36 -0.15 -18.73 20.63
N LEU A 37 0.81 -17.91 20.20
CA LEU A 37 2.14 -17.83 20.82
C LEU A 37 2.07 -17.39 22.29
N ALA A 38 1.20 -16.45 22.63
CA ALA A 38 0.99 -16.05 24.02
C ALA A 38 0.40 -17.19 24.88
N SER A 39 -0.54 -17.96 24.32
CA SER A 39 -1.19 -19.07 25.05
C SER A 39 -0.33 -20.34 25.14
N SER A 40 0.58 -20.56 24.20
CA SER A 40 1.50 -21.71 24.21
C SER A 40 2.64 -21.59 25.24
N GLY A 41 2.83 -20.39 25.81
CA GLY A 41 3.93 -20.14 26.76
C GLY A 41 5.27 -19.90 26.08
N SER A 42 5.28 -19.70 24.75
CA SER A 42 6.51 -19.50 23.94
C SER A 42 7.02 -18.05 24.00
N ILE A 43 6.23 -17.13 24.58
CA ILE A 43 6.59 -15.71 24.73
C ILE A 43 7.19 -15.46 26.10
N THR A 44 8.28 -14.71 26.15
CA THR A 44 8.98 -14.36 27.39
C THR A 44 8.94 -12.85 27.65
N ALA A 45 9.00 -12.47 28.94
CA ALA A 45 9.08 -11.07 29.32
C ALA A 45 10.35 -10.41 28.78
N GLY A 46 10.23 -9.20 28.23
CA GLY A 46 11.32 -8.44 27.62
C GLY A 46 11.61 -8.82 26.16
N GLN A 47 10.99 -9.87 25.63
CA GLN A 47 11.14 -10.25 24.21
C GLN A 47 10.59 -9.18 23.28
N LEU A 48 11.33 -8.86 22.23
CA LEU A 48 10.91 -7.93 21.18
C LEU A 48 10.09 -8.68 20.12
N LEU A 49 8.86 -8.25 19.91
CA LEU A 49 7.99 -8.76 18.85
C LEU A 49 7.77 -7.68 17.82
N VAL A 50 8.14 -7.98 16.58
CA VAL A 50 7.96 -7.07 15.43
C VAL A 50 6.97 -7.68 14.46
N HIS A 51 6.03 -6.92 13.96
CA HIS A 51 5.27 -7.32 12.77
C HIS A 51 5.47 -6.32 11.62
N THR A 52 5.23 -6.79 10.40
CA THR A 52 5.39 -6.01 9.18
C THR A 52 4.06 -5.56 8.56
N SER A 53 2.94 -5.72 9.26
CA SER A 53 1.63 -5.25 8.81
C SER A 53 1.58 -3.72 8.69
N GLY A 54 1.02 -3.23 7.59
CA GLY A 54 0.75 -1.80 7.41
C GLY A 54 -0.48 -1.33 8.18
N ARG A 55 -1.47 -2.21 8.34
CA ARG A 55 -2.77 -1.94 8.94
C ARG A 55 -2.74 -1.95 10.46
N HIS A 56 -2.09 -2.96 11.05
CA HIS A 56 -2.03 -3.12 12.50
C HIS A 56 -0.96 -2.21 13.12
N GLY A 57 -1.27 -1.69 14.29
CA GLY A 57 -0.31 -1.08 15.19
C GLY A 57 0.14 -2.08 16.26
N THR A 58 0.57 -1.60 17.42
CA THR A 58 1.05 -2.46 18.50
C THR A 58 -0.05 -3.05 19.37
N GLU A 59 -1.28 -2.56 19.29
CA GLU A 59 -2.43 -3.09 20.04
C GLU A 59 -2.70 -4.58 19.72
N VAL A 60 -2.37 -5.04 18.52
CA VAL A 60 -2.48 -6.45 18.13
C VAL A 60 -1.64 -7.36 19.03
N PHE A 61 -0.59 -6.84 19.63
CA PHE A 61 0.27 -7.58 20.58
C PHE A 61 -0.28 -7.65 22.01
N ALA A 62 -1.49 -7.13 22.29
CA ALA A 62 -2.04 -7.12 23.66
C ALA A 62 -1.91 -8.45 24.41
N PRO A 63 -2.17 -9.65 23.81
CA PRO A 63 -1.96 -10.93 24.50
C PRO A 63 -0.50 -11.17 24.91
N ALA A 64 0.46 -10.79 24.10
CA ALA A 64 1.88 -10.97 24.35
C ALA A 64 2.45 -9.90 25.30
N THR A 65 1.98 -8.66 25.18
CA THR A 65 2.41 -7.57 26.08
C THR A 65 1.91 -7.77 27.51
N ALA A 66 0.78 -8.45 27.69
CA ALA A 66 0.30 -8.87 29.01
C ALA A 66 1.27 -9.86 29.70
N LEU A 67 2.12 -10.56 28.94
CA LEU A 67 3.20 -11.43 29.43
C LEU A 67 4.54 -10.69 29.59
N GLY A 68 4.59 -9.38 29.29
CA GLY A 68 5.77 -8.54 29.41
C GLY A 68 6.61 -8.46 28.15
N ALA A 69 6.15 -8.96 27.00
CA ALA A 69 6.80 -8.74 25.72
C ALA A 69 6.62 -7.29 25.23
N ILE A 70 7.47 -6.85 24.31
CA ILE A 70 7.48 -5.51 23.75
C ILE A 70 7.10 -5.59 22.27
N GLY A 71 5.94 -5.03 21.93
CA GLY A 71 5.44 -5.02 20.54
C GLY A 71 5.90 -3.79 19.77
N LEU A 72 6.38 -4.01 18.54
CA LEU A 72 6.77 -2.97 17.58
C LEU A 72 6.15 -3.27 16.22
N ALA A 73 5.59 -2.26 15.57
CA ALA A 73 5.10 -2.37 14.20
C ALA A 73 6.04 -1.64 13.26
N ILE A 74 6.64 -2.37 12.31
CA ILE A 74 7.63 -1.85 11.35
C ILE A 74 7.20 -2.26 9.95
N HIS A 75 6.58 -1.35 9.20
CA HIS A 75 6.02 -1.64 7.88
C HIS A 75 6.79 -0.92 6.77
N PRO A 76 7.44 -1.63 5.84
CA PRO A 76 8.05 -1.03 4.66
C PRO A 76 6.99 -0.51 3.69
N ALA A 77 7.08 0.77 3.31
CA ALA A 77 6.17 1.39 2.35
C ALA A 77 6.56 1.03 0.91
N MET A 78 6.55 -0.26 0.59
CA MET A 78 6.86 -0.77 -0.75
C MET A 78 6.06 -2.03 -1.07
N THR A 79 6.03 -2.38 -2.36
CA THR A 79 5.47 -3.65 -2.82
C THR A 79 6.56 -4.69 -2.95
N PHE A 80 6.29 -5.91 -2.46
CA PHE A 80 7.21 -7.06 -2.58
C PHE A 80 6.75 -7.99 -3.69
N THR A 81 7.69 -8.39 -4.54
CA THR A 81 7.48 -9.34 -5.62
C THR A 81 7.98 -10.75 -5.29
N GLY A 82 8.69 -10.92 -4.16
CA GLY A 82 9.36 -12.14 -3.76
C GLY A 82 10.67 -12.41 -4.52
N LEU A 83 11.17 -11.43 -5.27
CA LEU A 83 12.41 -11.54 -6.03
C LEU A 83 13.57 -10.83 -5.30
N SER A 84 14.80 -11.23 -5.64
CA SER A 84 16.02 -10.62 -5.05
C SER A 84 16.16 -9.13 -5.30
N MET A 85 15.53 -8.61 -6.35
CA MET A 85 15.45 -7.16 -6.61
C MET A 85 14.78 -6.37 -5.48
N ASP A 86 13.88 -7.00 -4.71
CA ASP A 86 13.21 -6.33 -3.59
C ASP A 86 14.21 -5.92 -2.50
N LEU A 87 15.29 -6.70 -2.31
CA LEU A 87 16.36 -6.35 -1.36
C LEU A 87 17.07 -5.04 -1.71
N GLN A 88 17.28 -4.79 -3.01
CA GLN A 88 17.89 -3.53 -3.46
C GLN A 88 16.94 -2.34 -3.28
N ARG A 89 15.63 -2.57 -3.43
CA ARG A 89 14.58 -1.58 -3.28
C ARG A 89 14.33 -1.20 -1.82
N LEU A 90 14.68 -2.06 -0.86
CA LEU A 90 14.59 -1.72 0.56
C LEU A 90 15.49 -0.54 0.93
N ASN A 91 16.64 -0.40 0.27
CA ASN A 91 17.55 0.72 0.53
C ASN A 91 16.90 2.05 0.16
N GLY A 92 16.81 2.97 1.13
CA GLY A 92 16.11 4.24 0.99
C GLY A 92 14.57 4.16 1.05
N THR A 93 14.00 2.96 1.27
CA THR A 93 12.55 2.83 1.48
C THR A 93 12.17 3.40 2.84
N SER A 94 11.07 4.17 2.88
CA SER A 94 10.49 4.63 4.14
C SER A 94 9.76 3.50 4.85
N PHE A 95 9.96 3.39 6.18
CA PHE A 95 9.28 2.42 7.03
C PHE A 95 8.43 3.14 8.07
N ALA A 96 7.14 2.82 8.11
CA ALA A 96 6.28 3.28 9.19
C ALA A 96 6.59 2.51 10.47
N VAL A 97 6.95 3.24 11.51
CA VAL A 97 7.31 2.70 12.82
C VAL A 97 6.27 3.13 13.86
N THR A 98 5.72 2.16 14.59
CA THR A 98 4.84 2.40 15.74
C THR A 98 5.31 1.53 16.90
N GLY A 99 5.30 2.08 18.11
CA GLY A 99 5.73 1.37 19.31
C GLY A 99 5.59 2.23 20.57
N PRO A 100 5.76 1.64 21.75
CA PRO A 100 5.84 2.41 22.99
C PRO A 100 7.05 3.35 22.96
N ALA A 101 6.88 4.59 23.42
CA ALA A 101 7.88 5.63 23.33
C ALA A 101 9.30 5.23 23.77
N PRO A 102 9.51 4.47 24.87
CA PRO A 102 10.85 4.04 25.27
C PRO A 102 11.54 3.08 24.29
N PHE A 103 10.79 2.40 23.43
CA PHE A 103 11.30 1.38 22.52
C PHE A 103 11.33 1.83 21.05
N LEU A 104 10.76 3.00 20.73
CA LEU A 104 10.85 3.57 19.38
C LEU A 104 12.28 3.67 18.84
N PRO A 105 13.30 4.05 19.63
CA PRO A 105 14.68 4.08 19.13
C PRO A 105 15.19 2.72 18.66
N ILE A 106 14.75 1.62 19.25
CA ILE A 106 15.11 0.25 18.82
C ILE A 106 14.49 -0.03 17.44
N ALA A 107 13.20 0.26 17.28
CA ALA A 107 12.53 0.08 16.00
C ALA A 107 13.15 0.95 14.88
N GLN A 108 13.52 2.18 15.19
CA GLN A 108 14.23 3.07 14.26
C GLN A 108 15.61 2.54 13.88
N ALA A 109 16.37 2.03 14.86
CA ALA A 109 17.68 1.43 14.61
C ALA A 109 17.59 0.21 13.70
N LEU A 110 16.59 -0.67 13.91
CA LEU A 110 16.34 -1.83 13.05
C LEU A 110 16.06 -1.40 11.59
N VAL A 111 15.30 -0.34 11.38
CA VAL A 111 15.02 0.19 10.03
C VAL A 111 16.30 0.72 9.38
N VAL A 112 17.10 1.49 10.12
CA VAL A 112 18.38 2.03 9.61
C VAL A 112 19.35 0.92 9.25
N GLU A 113 19.46 -0.13 10.06
CA GLU A 113 20.29 -1.31 9.76
C GLU A 113 19.84 -2.05 8.49
N MET A 114 18.55 -2.01 8.16
CA MET A 114 18.03 -2.53 6.89
C MET A 114 18.24 -1.58 5.70
N GLY A 115 18.85 -0.42 5.90
CA GLY A 115 19.06 0.60 4.87
C GLY A 115 17.83 1.47 4.58
N GLY A 116 16.79 1.40 5.41
CA GLY A 116 15.56 2.16 5.26
C GLY A 116 15.52 3.45 6.06
N GLU A 117 14.46 4.22 5.86
CA GLU A 117 14.20 5.50 6.54
C GLU A 117 13.02 5.36 7.51
N PRO A 118 13.22 5.45 8.84
CA PRO A 118 12.13 5.29 9.78
C PRO A 118 11.27 6.56 9.86
N VAL A 119 9.95 6.37 9.74
CA VAL A 119 8.94 7.43 9.88
C VAL A 119 7.98 7.01 11.00
N HIS A 120 7.83 7.83 12.03
CA HIS A 120 6.87 7.53 13.09
C HIS A 120 5.43 7.73 12.62
N VAL A 121 4.62 6.68 12.77
CA VAL A 121 3.17 6.70 12.54
C VAL A 121 2.49 6.35 13.86
N ALA A 122 1.60 7.20 14.34
CA ALA A 122 0.88 6.95 15.58
C ALA A 122 -0.08 5.75 15.44
N GLU A 123 -0.36 5.07 16.54
CA GLU A 123 -1.26 3.91 16.58
C GLU A 123 -2.62 4.22 15.92
N ALA A 124 -3.21 5.37 16.28
CA ALA A 124 -4.51 5.80 15.77
C ALA A 124 -4.52 6.09 14.24
N ASP A 125 -3.37 6.34 13.65
CA ASP A 125 -3.25 6.73 12.24
C ASP A 125 -2.95 5.55 11.31
N ARG A 126 -2.70 4.35 11.86
CA ARG A 126 -2.31 3.17 11.08
C ARG A 126 -3.31 2.81 9.98
N ALA A 127 -4.60 2.83 10.28
CA ALA A 127 -5.63 2.50 9.30
C ALA A 127 -5.64 3.50 8.13
N LEU A 128 -5.54 4.79 8.41
CA LEU A 128 -5.48 5.85 7.39
C LEU A 128 -4.19 5.76 6.57
N TYR A 129 -3.06 5.55 7.24
CA TYR A 129 -1.76 5.33 6.60
C TYR A 129 -1.82 4.18 5.60
N HIS A 130 -2.32 3.01 6.03
CA HIS A 130 -2.42 1.83 5.16
C HIS A 130 -3.39 2.05 3.99
N ALA A 131 -4.54 2.69 4.25
CA ALA A 131 -5.50 3.05 3.20
C ALA A 131 -4.87 3.99 2.15
N ALA A 132 -4.06 4.96 2.57
CA ALA A 132 -3.36 5.87 1.66
C ALA A 132 -2.38 5.12 0.75
N LEU A 133 -1.59 4.19 1.30
CA LEU A 133 -0.66 3.38 0.51
C LEU A 133 -1.40 2.43 -0.44
N ALA A 134 -2.46 1.77 0.02
CA ALA A 134 -3.30 0.92 -0.83
C ALA A 134 -3.92 1.73 -1.98
N HIS A 135 -4.36 2.95 -1.70
CA HIS A 135 -4.91 3.85 -2.73
C HIS A 135 -3.86 4.24 -3.76
N ALA A 136 -2.65 4.58 -3.34
CA ALA A 136 -1.55 4.99 -4.23
C ALA A 136 -0.93 3.83 -5.03
N SER A 137 -1.00 2.61 -4.53
CA SER A 137 -0.35 1.43 -5.11
C SER A 137 -1.37 0.45 -5.70
N ASN A 138 -2.21 -0.16 -4.88
CA ASN A 138 -3.10 -1.25 -5.33
C ASN A 138 -4.17 -0.75 -6.30
N HIS A 139 -4.78 0.40 -6.03
CA HIS A 139 -5.75 0.99 -6.96
C HIS A 139 -5.10 1.48 -8.24
N LEU A 140 -3.84 1.94 -8.19
CA LEU A 140 -3.09 2.27 -9.42
C LEU A 140 -2.94 1.04 -10.32
N VAL A 141 -2.61 -0.14 -9.76
CA VAL A 141 -2.53 -1.39 -10.53
C VAL A 141 -3.87 -1.71 -11.19
N THR A 142 -4.99 -1.52 -10.47
CA THR A 142 -6.34 -1.73 -11.03
C THR A 142 -6.60 -0.78 -12.20
N ILE A 143 -6.34 0.52 -12.04
CA ILE A 143 -6.53 1.52 -13.10
C ILE A 143 -5.70 1.18 -14.34
N LEU A 144 -4.43 0.78 -14.15
CA LEU A 144 -3.55 0.40 -15.26
C LEU A 144 -4.04 -0.87 -15.96
N GLY A 145 -4.53 -1.87 -15.20
CA GLY A 145 -5.12 -3.08 -15.76
C GLY A 145 -6.36 -2.80 -16.61
N GLN A 146 -7.26 -1.96 -16.11
CA GLN A 146 -8.45 -1.50 -16.84
C GLN A 146 -8.08 -0.76 -18.14
N ALA A 147 -7.08 0.14 -18.09
CA ALA A 147 -6.61 0.85 -19.25
C ALA A 147 -5.98 -0.09 -20.31
N GLN A 148 -5.19 -1.08 -19.87
CA GLN A 148 -4.62 -2.10 -20.77
C GLN A 148 -5.72 -2.93 -21.44
N GLN A 149 -6.73 -3.34 -20.70
CA GLN A 149 -7.86 -4.10 -21.22
C GLN A 149 -8.62 -3.32 -22.32
N MET A 150 -8.91 -2.04 -22.09
CA MET A 150 -9.54 -1.17 -23.08
C MET A 150 -8.69 -1.00 -24.34
N LEU A 151 -7.39 -0.76 -24.18
CA LEU A 151 -6.46 -0.60 -25.31
C LEU A 151 -6.31 -1.88 -26.13
N ALA A 152 -6.26 -3.04 -25.48
CA ALA A 152 -6.24 -4.34 -26.15
C ALA A 152 -7.52 -4.57 -26.99
N SER A 153 -8.69 -4.18 -26.48
CA SER A 153 -9.97 -4.38 -27.17
C SER A 153 -10.11 -3.60 -28.46
N ILE A 154 -9.34 -2.51 -28.62
CA ILE A 154 -9.29 -1.72 -29.84
C ILE A 154 -8.10 -2.07 -30.75
N GLY A 155 -7.41 -3.21 -30.48
CA GLY A 155 -6.38 -3.78 -31.34
C GLY A 155 -4.95 -3.34 -31.04
N ILE A 156 -4.67 -2.74 -29.91
CA ILE A 156 -3.29 -2.44 -29.49
C ILE A 156 -2.66 -3.72 -28.95
N GLU A 157 -1.63 -4.26 -29.64
CA GLU A 157 -1.03 -5.57 -29.34
C GLU A 157 -0.26 -5.58 -28.00
N ASP A 158 0.45 -4.48 -27.67
CA ASP A 158 1.18 -4.32 -26.41
C ASP A 158 0.75 -3.05 -25.67
N PRO A 159 -0.42 -3.08 -24.99
CA PRO A 159 -0.94 -1.92 -24.27
C PRO A 159 -0.01 -1.41 -23.18
N ALA A 160 0.71 -2.31 -22.50
CA ALA A 160 1.62 -1.94 -21.41
C ALA A 160 2.79 -1.09 -21.93
N HIS A 161 3.40 -1.53 -23.03
CA HIS A 161 4.46 -0.77 -23.69
C HIS A 161 3.92 0.56 -24.24
N TYR A 162 2.76 0.53 -24.91
CA TYR A 162 2.14 1.70 -25.53
C TYR A 162 1.89 2.82 -24.51
N MET A 163 1.31 2.50 -23.34
CA MET A 163 0.94 3.50 -22.33
C MET A 163 2.08 3.85 -21.36
N SER A 164 3.17 3.06 -21.31
CA SER A 164 4.25 3.22 -20.33
C SER A 164 4.83 4.64 -20.27
N PRO A 165 5.17 5.33 -21.37
CA PRO A 165 5.70 6.69 -21.32
C PRO A 165 4.70 7.69 -20.71
N LEU A 166 3.42 7.58 -21.07
CA LEU A 166 2.35 8.43 -20.52
C LEU A 166 2.19 8.25 -19.02
N VAL A 167 2.12 6.98 -18.58
CA VAL A 167 1.92 6.64 -17.14
C VAL A 167 3.09 7.11 -16.32
N ARG A 168 4.33 6.85 -16.76
CA ARG A 168 5.54 7.30 -16.04
C ARG A 168 5.55 8.81 -15.89
N ALA A 169 5.31 9.55 -16.98
CA ALA A 169 5.26 11.02 -16.94
C ALA A 169 4.16 11.52 -15.99
N ALA A 170 2.97 10.89 -15.98
CA ALA A 170 1.89 11.27 -15.08
C ALA A 170 2.26 11.05 -13.62
N VAL A 171 2.87 9.91 -13.29
CA VAL A 171 3.35 9.60 -11.93
C VAL A 171 4.45 10.57 -11.50
N ASP A 172 5.48 10.76 -12.32
CA ASP A 172 6.60 11.65 -12.02
C ASP A 172 6.13 13.09 -11.79
N ASN A 173 5.25 13.60 -12.65
CA ASN A 173 4.67 14.93 -12.50
C ASN A 173 3.82 15.06 -11.23
N ALA A 174 3.01 14.04 -10.91
CA ALA A 174 2.19 14.04 -9.70
C ALA A 174 3.04 14.03 -8.43
N LEU A 175 4.12 13.24 -8.40
CA LEU A 175 5.04 13.20 -7.26
C LEU A 175 5.84 14.51 -7.11
N ALA A 176 6.21 15.15 -8.21
CA ALA A 176 6.96 16.41 -8.19
C ALA A 176 6.10 17.64 -7.86
N SER A 177 4.85 17.70 -8.34
CA SER A 177 4.01 18.91 -8.31
C SER A 177 2.68 18.71 -7.60
N GLY A 178 2.41 17.51 -7.07
CA GLY A 178 1.14 17.17 -6.42
C GLY A 178 -0.04 17.43 -7.38
N GLU A 179 -1.09 18.03 -6.84
CA GLU A 179 -2.28 18.40 -7.65
C GLU A 179 -2.01 19.49 -8.71
N GLY A 180 -0.82 20.11 -8.71
CA GLY A 180 -0.36 21.00 -9.78
C GLY A 180 -0.24 20.30 -11.14
N ALA A 181 -0.05 18.98 -11.11
CA ALA A 181 -0.01 18.15 -12.31
C ALA A 181 -1.41 17.80 -12.87
N LEU A 182 -2.50 18.16 -12.19
CA LEU A 182 -3.86 17.81 -12.61
C LEU A 182 -4.20 18.44 -13.96
N THR A 183 -4.55 17.60 -14.93
CA THR A 183 -4.87 17.99 -16.31
C THR A 183 -5.93 17.04 -16.88
N GLY A 184 -6.25 17.19 -18.16
CA GLY A 184 -7.21 16.35 -18.88
C GLY A 184 -8.59 17.01 -19.02
N PRO A 185 -9.53 16.35 -19.73
CA PRO A 185 -10.82 16.95 -20.08
C PRO A 185 -11.65 17.30 -18.83
N VAL A 186 -11.68 16.44 -17.83
CA VAL A 186 -12.41 16.71 -16.58
C VAL A 186 -11.86 17.96 -15.88
N ALA A 187 -10.55 18.04 -15.70
CA ALA A 187 -9.92 19.18 -15.03
C ALA A 187 -10.07 20.51 -15.78
N ARG A 188 -10.33 20.46 -17.10
CA ARG A 188 -10.60 21.64 -17.93
C ARG A 188 -12.07 21.94 -18.15
N GLY A 189 -12.99 21.16 -17.54
CA GLY A 189 -14.43 21.35 -17.71
C GLY A 189 -14.94 20.99 -19.12
N ASP A 190 -14.25 20.12 -19.88
CA ASP A 190 -14.66 19.66 -21.20
C ASP A 190 -15.75 18.58 -21.07
N ALA A 191 -16.96 19.03 -20.77
CA ALA A 191 -18.11 18.14 -20.58
C ALA A 191 -18.44 17.32 -21.85
N GLY A 192 -18.17 17.87 -23.04
CA GLY A 192 -18.40 17.16 -24.31
C GLY A 192 -17.53 15.93 -24.45
N THR A 193 -16.23 16.06 -24.17
CA THR A 193 -15.29 14.94 -24.18
C THR A 193 -15.64 13.92 -23.08
N VAL A 194 -15.98 14.36 -21.87
CA VAL A 194 -16.36 13.46 -20.78
C VAL A 194 -17.62 12.66 -21.14
N ALA A 195 -18.64 13.31 -21.71
CA ALA A 195 -19.83 12.63 -22.20
C ALA A 195 -19.56 11.61 -23.32
N ALA A 196 -18.62 11.91 -24.21
CA ALA A 196 -18.18 10.97 -25.24
C ALA A 196 -17.47 9.74 -24.63
N HIS A 197 -16.60 9.95 -23.64
CA HIS A 197 -15.97 8.85 -22.91
C HIS A 197 -17.00 7.97 -22.21
N MET A 198 -17.98 8.55 -21.50
CA MET A 198 -19.02 7.78 -20.81
C MET A 198 -19.86 6.95 -21.77
N ARG A 199 -20.17 7.46 -22.98
CA ARG A 199 -20.88 6.68 -24.02
C ARG A 199 -20.04 5.49 -24.50
N ALA A 200 -18.77 5.74 -24.84
CA ALA A 200 -17.85 4.70 -25.31
C ALA A 200 -17.65 3.60 -24.25
N LEU A 201 -17.51 3.98 -22.97
CA LEU A 201 -17.41 3.02 -21.87
C LEU A 201 -18.68 2.23 -21.65
N GLY A 202 -19.86 2.87 -21.81
CA GLY A 202 -21.15 2.19 -21.74
C GLY A 202 -21.34 1.17 -22.87
N GLU A 203 -20.93 1.50 -24.10
CA GLU A 203 -20.94 0.57 -25.25
C GLU A 203 -19.97 -0.60 -25.03
N TYR A 204 -18.77 -0.32 -24.55
CA TYR A 204 -17.77 -1.31 -24.21
C TYR A 204 -18.27 -2.29 -23.13
N ALA A 205 -18.89 -1.79 -22.05
CA ALA A 205 -19.40 -2.60 -20.98
C ALA A 205 -20.54 -3.53 -21.39
N GLN A 206 -21.32 -3.22 -22.43
CA GLN A 206 -22.36 -4.10 -22.96
C GLN A 206 -21.79 -5.33 -23.69
N GLY A 207 -20.63 -5.18 -24.33
CA GLY A 207 -19.93 -6.26 -25.06
C GLY A 207 -19.08 -7.15 -24.16
N GLU A 208 -18.50 -6.57 -23.13
CA GLU A 208 -17.61 -7.23 -22.18
C GLU A 208 -18.22 -7.14 -20.76
N LYS A 209 -18.09 -8.15 -19.91
CA LYS A 209 -18.60 -8.10 -18.51
C LYS A 209 -17.68 -7.25 -17.62
N THR A 210 -17.56 -5.96 -17.90
CA THR A 210 -16.57 -5.04 -17.30
C THR A 210 -17.21 -3.78 -16.72
N GLY A 211 -18.30 -3.94 -15.98
CA GLY A 211 -18.99 -2.80 -15.32
C GLY A 211 -18.10 -2.01 -14.37
N ASP A 212 -17.06 -2.64 -13.80
CA ASP A 212 -16.08 -2.01 -12.92
C ASP A 212 -15.30 -0.85 -13.58
N ILE A 213 -15.06 -0.91 -14.90
CA ILE A 213 -14.32 0.14 -15.64
C ILE A 213 -15.15 1.43 -15.70
N THR A 214 -16.42 1.32 -16.05
CA THR A 214 -17.33 2.47 -16.14
C THR A 214 -17.50 3.12 -14.77
N ASP A 215 -17.71 2.32 -13.73
CA ASP A 215 -17.86 2.78 -12.35
C ASP A 215 -16.61 3.47 -11.83
N SER A 216 -15.44 2.88 -12.06
CA SER A 216 -14.14 3.45 -11.69
C SER A 216 -13.88 4.78 -12.41
N TYR A 217 -14.16 4.83 -13.72
CA TYR A 217 -14.00 6.07 -14.48
C TYR A 217 -14.91 7.17 -13.95
N ALA A 218 -16.19 6.89 -13.71
CA ALA A 218 -17.14 7.87 -13.21
C ALA A 218 -16.75 8.39 -11.82
N ALA A 219 -16.35 7.50 -10.91
CA ALA A 219 -15.92 7.86 -9.57
C ALA A 219 -14.67 8.74 -9.57
N LEU A 220 -13.66 8.39 -10.39
CA LEU A 220 -12.44 9.16 -10.53
C LEU A 220 -12.66 10.50 -11.26
N ALA A 221 -13.53 10.56 -12.28
CA ALA A 221 -13.90 11.79 -12.96
C ALA A 221 -14.56 12.77 -11.97
N HIS A 222 -15.49 12.29 -11.15
CA HIS A 222 -16.12 13.12 -10.10
C HIS A 222 -15.10 13.61 -9.06
N ALA A 223 -14.21 12.75 -8.58
CA ALA A 223 -13.15 13.14 -7.67
C ALA A 223 -12.21 14.18 -8.29
N THR A 224 -11.87 14.02 -9.57
CA THR A 224 -11.03 14.96 -10.34
C THR A 224 -11.73 16.33 -10.48
N ALA A 225 -13.03 16.35 -10.80
CA ALA A 225 -13.80 17.60 -10.90
C ALA A 225 -13.80 18.34 -9.58
N LYS A 226 -14.07 17.68 -8.44
CA LYS A 226 -14.00 18.28 -7.12
C LYS A 226 -12.63 18.88 -6.80
N ARG A 227 -11.54 18.18 -7.11
CA ARG A 227 -10.18 18.67 -6.90
C ARG A 227 -9.87 19.88 -7.79
N ALA A 228 -10.28 19.82 -9.06
CA ALA A 228 -10.14 20.93 -10.00
C ALA A 228 -10.92 22.17 -9.53
N HIS A 229 -12.16 22.00 -9.07
CA HIS A 229 -12.98 23.07 -8.51
C HIS A 229 -12.34 23.71 -7.26
N ASN A 230 -11.89 22.89 -6.29
CA ASN A 230 -11.22 23.37 -5.08
C ASN A 230 -9.95 24.19 -5.38
N ARG A 231 -9.35 23.99 -6.56
CA ARG A 231 -8.19 24.76 -7.05
C ARG A 231 -8.57 25.94 -7.93
N GLY A 232 -9.86 26.20 -8.13
CA GLY A 232 -10.34 27.27 -8.97
C GLY A 232 -10.13 27.06 -10.48
N LEU A 233 -9.91 25.81 -10.93
CA LEU A 233 -9.82 25.45 -12.33
C LEU A 233 -11.21 25.29 -12.96
N LEU A 234 -12.21 24.94 -12.17
CA LEU A 234 -13.62 24.87 -12.55
C LEU A 234 -14.44 25.81 -11.68
N ASN A 235 -15.54 26.32 -12.23
CA ASN A 235 -16.54 27.05 -11.48
C ASN A 235 -17.71 26.14 -11.03
N ASP A 236 -18.67 26.68 -10.27
CA ASP A 236 -19.81 25.92 -9.74
C ASP A 236 -20.72 25.31 -10.82
N GLU A 237 -20.79 25.91 -12.00
CA GLU A 237 -21.61 25.41 -13.12
C GLU A 237 -20.92 24.23 -13.86
N GLN A 238 -19.60 24.09 -13.69
CA GLN A 238 -18.79 23.05 -14.33
C GLN A 238 -18.57 21.83 -13.41
N LEU A 239 -18.95 21.90 -12.13
CA LEU A 239 -18.88 20.81 -11.19
C LEU A 239 -20.10 19.88 -11.33
#